data_3552924c5a3f08bb7c803d9e9d09f6a2
#
_entry.id   3552924c5a3f08bb7c803d9e9d09f6a2
#
_cell.length_a   1.000
_cell.length_b   1.000
_cell.length_c   1.000
_cell.angle_alpha   90.00
_cell.angle_beta   90.00
_cell.angle_gamma   90.00
#
_symmetry.space_group_name_H-M   'P 1'
#
loop_
_entity.id
_entity.type
_entity.pdbx_description
1 polymer ?
#
loop_
_entity_poly.entity_id
_entity_poly.type
_entity_poly.pdbx_seq_one_letter_code
_entity_poly.pdbx_strand_id
1 'polypeptide(L)'
;ENGRLEIFANTKKIGRVEFSGTIEEFVHNKEDSHVTYRVRERALKDHGLASWFFSRISMSMSQKLFGKFDLGESLPTSIKGNYITVDCRKALEQSKLAKAEIKGYPVLDMLEIKNAVPHDGYIMFETRLNIPQEIQVAALDLLLRRHTQEGN
;
A
#
# COMPACT_ATOMS: atom_id res chain seq x y z
N GLU A 1 -10.26 1.55 16.05
CA GLU A 1 -10.03 3.01 15.97
C GLU A 1 -9.65 3.38 14.56
N ASN A 2 -10.26 4.43 14.03
CA ASN A 2 -9.98 4.93 12.68
C ASN A 2 -8.48 5.22 12.50
N GLY A 3 -7.90 4.76 11.39
CA GLY A 3 -6.50 4.96 11.08
C GLY A 3 -5.56 3.87 11.57
N ARG A 4 -6.03 2.86 12.29
CA ARG A 4 -5.20 1.75 12.80
C ARG A 4 -5.37 0.51 11.94
N LEU A 5 -4.25 -0.06 11.51
CA LEU A 5 -4.19 -1.29 10.73
C LEU A 5 -3.48 -2.38 11.54
N GLU A 6 -4.06 -3.57 11.56
CA GLU A 6 -3.42 -4.75 12.14
C GLU A 6 -2.83 -5.62 11.03
N ILE A 7 -1.58 -6.01 11.20
CA ILE A 7 -0.85 -6.84 10.25
C ILE A 7 -0.37 -8.10 10.96
N PHE A 8 -0.59 -9.23 10.33
CA PHE A 8 -0.12 -10.53 10.80
C PHE A 8 0.95 -11.04 9.86
N ALA A 9 2.10 -11.39 10.38
CA ALA A 9 3.20 -11.97 9.62
C ALA A 9 3.67 -13.28 10.23
N ASN A 10 3.95 -14.27 9.41
CA ASN A 10 4.58 -15.50 9.84
C ASN A 10 6.07 -15.42 9.60
N THR A 11 6.86 -15.70 10.62
CA THR A 11 8.31 -15.75 10.52
C THR A 11 8.82 -17.17 10.75
N LYS A 12 9.92 -17.51 10.09
CA LYS A 12 10.51 -18.86 10.20
C LYS A 12 11.06 -19.18 11.60
N LYS A 13 11.47 -18.15 12.36
CA LYS A 13 12.17 -18.32 13.65
C LYS A 13 11.26 -18.18 14.87
N ILE A 14 10.26 -17.32 14.81
CA ILE A 14 9.46 -16.95 15.99
C ILE A 14 7.95 -17.12 15.78
N GLY A 15 7.54 -17.76 14.68
CA GLY A 15 6.13 -18.03 14.40
C GLY A 15 5.34 -16.77 14.01
N ARG A 16 4.09 -16.68 14.46
CA ARG A 16 3.16 -15.61 14.12
C ARG A 16 3.45 -14.35 14.94
N VAL A 17 3.65 -13.25 14.23
CA VAL A 17 3.86 -11.92 14.79
C VAL A 17 2.68 -11.05 14.42
N GLU A 18 2.21 -10.27 15.38
CA GLU A 18 1.12 -9.30 15.21
C GLU A 18 1.70 -7.90 15.36
N PHE A 19 1.38 -7.04 14.40
CA PHE A 19 1.72 -5.62 14.41
C PHE A 19 0.45 -4.80 14.36
N SER A 20 0.39 -3.75 15.15
CA SER A 20 -0.67 -2.78 15.10
C SER A 20 -0.08 -1.39 14.97
N GLY A 21 -0.59 -0.59 14.06
CA GLY A 21 -0.04 0.72 13.76
C GLY A 21 -0.83 1.50 12.74
N THR A 22 -0.17 2.51 12.16
CA THR A 22 -0.78 3.45 11.22
C THR A 22 -0.03 3.46 9.90
N ILE A 23 -0.75 3.64 8.80
CA ILE A 23 -0.14 4.03 7.53
C ILE A 23 0.21 5.52 7.68
N GLU A 24 1.49 5.84 7.57
CA GLU A 24 1.98 7.22 7.63
C GLU A 24 2.01 7.83 6.24
N GLU A 25 2.28 6.99 5.23
CA GLU A 25 2.40 7.42 3.85
C GLU A 25 2.08 6.25 2.91
N PHE A 26 1.30 6.53 1.87
CA PHE A 26 1.16 5.66 0.72
C PHE A 26 1.29 6.51 -0.54
N VAL A 27 2.36 6.32 -1.26
CA VAL A 27 2.66 7.04 -2.51
C VAL A 27 2.69 6.04 -3.66
N HIS A 28 2.04 6.41 -4.74
CA HIS A 28 2.22 5.78 -6.04
C HIS A 28 2.15 6.86 -7.12
N ASN A 29 3.18 6.92 -7.96
CA ASN A 29 3.30 7.74 -9.16
C ASN A 29 4.28 7.06 -10.13
N LYS A 30 4.60 7.71 -11.24
CA LYS A 30 5.53 7.17 -12.25
C LYS A 30 6.93 6.88 -11.71
N GLU A 31 7.39 7.63 -10.72
CA GLU A 31 8.76 7.57 -10.21
C GLU A 31 8.88 6.70 -8.95
N ASP A 32 7.84 6.67 -8.12
CA ASP A 32 7.87 6.05 -6.82
C ASP A 32 6.58 5.28 -6.50
N SER A 33 6.71 4.21 -5.75
CA SER A 33 5.58 3.39 -5.32
C SER A 33 5.92 2.69 -4.01
N HIS A 34 5.53 3.28 -2.89
CA HIS A 34 5.81 2.69 -1.59
C HIS A 34 4.71 2.99 -0.57
N VAL A 35 4.67 2.17 0.48
CA VAL A 35 3.89 2.42 1.68
C VAL A 35 4.79 2.43 2.90
N THR A 36 4.64 3.43 3.75
CA THR A 36 5.32 3.53 5.04
C THR A 36 4.32 3.31 6.16
N TYR A 37 4.57 2.28 6.93
CA TYR A 37 3.76 1.86 8.06
C TYR A 37 4.52 2.09 9.37
N ARG A 38 3.91 2.78 10.32
CA ARG A 38 4.47 2.98 11.65
C ARG A 38 3.90 1.98 12.64
N VAL A 39 4.75 1.10 13.13
CA VAL A 39 4.38 0.13 14.16
C VAL A 39 4.22 0.84 15.50
N ARG A 40 3.05 0.73 16.10
CA ARG A 40 2.73 1.26 17.44
C ARG A 40 2.83 0.17 18.49
N GLU A 41 2.25 -0.98 18.20
CA GLU A 41 2.25 -2.13 19.08
C GLU A 41 2.64 -3.39 18.32
N ARG A 42 3.18 -4.36 19.03
CA ARG A 42 3.58 -5.65 18.49
C ARG A 42 3.49 -6.73 19.56
N ALA A 43 3.10 -7.91 19.15
CA ALA A 43 2.99 -9.08 19.99
C ALA A 43 3.49 -10.32 19.28
N LEU A 44 4.03 -11.25 20.02
CA LEU A 44 4.29 -12.62 19.59
C LEU A 44 3.17 -13.50 20.15
N LYS A 45 2.46 -14.20 19.29
CA LYS A 45 1.42 -15.12 19.73
C LYS A 45 2.09 -16.35 20.35
N ASP A 46 1.54 -16.80 21.47
CA ASP A 46 1.98 -18.02 22.17
C ASP A 46 3.38 -17.98 22.85
N HIS A 47 3.98 -16.80 23.03
CA HIS A 47 5.32 -16.64 23.60
C HIS A 47 5.37 -15.56 24.71
N GLY A 48 4.81 -15.82 25.88
CA GLY A 48 4.61 -14.84 26.96
C GLY A 48 5.80 -13.91 27.28
N LEU A 49 6.93 -14.44 27.77
CA LEU A 49 8.11 -13.63 28.09
C LEU A 49 8.79 -13.03 26.85
N ALA A 50 8.87 -13.80 25.75
CA ALA A 50 9.43 -13.32 24.50
C ALA A 50 8.54 -12.23 23.89
N SER A 51 7.22 -12.33 23.99
CA SER A 51 6.28 -11.29 23.58
C SER A 51 6.44 -10.00 24.37
N TRP A 52 6.63 -10.11 25.69
CA TRP A 52 6.89 -8.95 26.54
C TRP A 52 8.18 -8.22 26.15
N PHE A 53 9.26 -8.95 25.87
CA PHE A 53 10.54 -8.38 25.40
C PHE A 53 10.38 -7.78 24.01
N PHE A 54 9.75 -8.52 23.07
CA PHE A 54 9.51 -8.09 21.70
C PHE A 54 8.69 -6.78 21.63
N SER A 55 7.73 -6.61 22.52
CA SER A 55 6.91 -5.39 22.56
C SER A 55 7.67 -4.12 22.97
N ARG A 56 8.85 -4.25 23.58
CA ARG A 56 9.64 -3.14 24.10
C ARG A 56 10.84 -2.73 23.26
N ILE A 57 11.32 -3.60 22.39
CA ILE A 57 12.43 -3.26 21.48
C ILE A 57 11.92 -2.63 20.19
N SER A 58 12.74 -1.86 19.46
CA SER A 58 12.34 -1.30 18.16
C SER A 58 12.19 -2.38 17.09
N MET A 59 11.46 -2.10 16.02
CA MET A 59 11.35 -3.01 14.88
C MET A 59 12.70 -3.33 14.24
N SER A 60 13.60 -2.33 14.12
CA SER A 60 14.96 -2.55 13.62
C SER A 60 15.77 -3.50 14.51
N MET A 61 15.60 -3.42 15.83
CA MET A 61 16.26 -4.33 16.78
C MET A 61 15.64 -5.73 16.72
N SER A 62 14.31 -5.81 16.61
CA SER A 62 13.59 -7.08 16.38
C SER A 62 14.10 -7.80 15.13
N GLN A 63 14.30 -7.08 14.04
CA GLN A 63 14.84 -7.63 12.80
C GLN A 63 16.28 -8.19 12.97
N LYS A 64 17.14 -7.50 13.73
CA LYS A 64 18.49 -7.98 14.03
C LYS A 64 18.50 -9.27 14.85
N LEU A 65 17.61 -9.39 15.82
CA LEU A 65 17.54 -10.52 16.73
C LEU A 65 16.82 -11.74 16.12
N PHE A 66 15.72 -11.51 15.46
CA PHE A 66 14.80 -12.56 14.99
C PHE A 66 14.87 -12.83 13.48
N GLY A 67 15.65 -12.02 12.75
CA GLY A 67 15.82 -12.12 11.31
C GLY A 67 14.91 -11.17 10.53
N LYS A 68 15.11 -11.12 9.22
CA LYS A 68 14.34 -10.24 8.33
C LYS A 68 12.86 -10.63 8.32
N PHE A 69 12.01 -9.63 8.44
CA PHE A 69 10.58 -9.75 8.11
C PHE A 69 10.46 -9.58 6.60
N ASP A 70 10.13 -10.67 5.93
CA ASP A 70 10.05 -10.73 4.48
C ASP A 70 8.59 -10.89 4.08
N LEU A 71 8.08 -9.94 3.27
CA LEU A 71 6.74 -9.98 2.70
C LEU A 71 6.71 -10.65 1.31
N GLY A 72 7.87 -11.15 0.85
CA GLY A 72 8.04 -11.81 -0.43
C GLY A 72 8.80 -10.95 -1.46
N GLU A 73 9.24 -11.59 -2.54
CA GLU A 73 10.10 -10.96 -3.56
C GLU A 73 9.45 -9.79 -4.30
N SER A 74 8.12 -9.74 -4.32
CA SER A 74 7.37 -8.65 -4.97
C SER A 74 7.16 -7.42 -4.08
N LEU A 75 7.52 -7.52 -2.79
CA LEU A 75 7.33 -6.48 -1.79
C LEU A 75 8.63 -6.25 -0.99
N PRO A 76 9.70 -5.73 -1.62
CA PRO A 76 10.93 -5.39 -0.92
C PRO A 76 10.64 -4.49 0.27
N THR A 77 11.19 -4.85 1.42
CA THR A 77 10.86 -4.21 2.70
C THR A 77 12.11 -3.67 3.36
N SER A 78 12.05 -2.44 3.85
CA SER A 78 13.07 -1.82 4.68
C SER A 78 12.49 -1.41 6.04
N ILE A 79 13.32 -1.52 7.10
CA ILE A 79 12.91 -1.19 8.47
C ILE A 79 13.88 -0.21 9.08
N LYS A 80 13.35 0.93 9.54
CA LYS A 80 14.11 1.97 10.23
C LYS A 80 13.37 2.40 11.50
N GLY A 81 13.95 2.14 12.67
CA GLY A 81 13.27 2.39 13.94
C GLY A 81 12.01 1.54 14.08
N ASN A 82 10.86 2.18 14.16
CA ASN A 82 9.53 1.56 14.18
C ASN A 82 8.77 1.74 12.85
N TYR A 83 9.44 2.16 11.79
CA TYR A 83 8.86 2.33 10.48
C TYR A 83 9.21 1.15 9.57
N ILE A 84 8.22 0.63 8.89
CA ILE A 84 8.34 -0.39 7.86
C ILE A 84 7.97 0.28 6.55
N THR A 85 8.91 0.37 5.61
CA THR A 85 8.65 0.85 4.26
C THR A 85 8.68 -0.32 3.30
N VAL A 86 7.63 -0.48 2.53
CA VAL A 86 7.44 -1.54 1.54
C VAL A 86 7.41 -0.91 0.17
N ASP A 87 8.30 -1.35 -0.72
CA ASP A 87 8.22 -1.01 -2.15
C ASP A 87 7.11 -1.83 -2.80
N CYS A 88 6.11 -1.15 -3.36
CA CYS A 88 4.94 -1.76 -3.97
C CYS A 88 5.00 -1.79 -5.50
N ARG A 89 6.04 -1.25 -6.13
CA ARG A 89 6.15 -1.10 -7.58
C ARG A 89 5.97 -2.43 -8.30
N LYS A 90 6.79 -3.41 -7.97
CA LYS A 90 6.76 -4.74 -8.59
C LYS A 90 5.41 -5.45 -8.38
N ALA A 91 4.81 -5.31 -7.20
CA ALA A 91 3.51 -5.89 -6.92
C ALA A 91 2.39 -5.23 -7.74
N LEU A 92 2.43 -3.91 -7.89
CA LEU A 92 1.48 -3.17 -8.72
C LEU A 92 1.63 -3.50 -10.21
N GLU A 93 2.85 -3.60 -10.72
CA GLU A 93 3.16 -4.01 -12.10
C GLU A 93 2.67 -5.44 -12.41
N GLN A 94 2.64 -6.32 -11.42
CA GLN A 94 2.12 -7.69 -11.53
C GLN A 94 0.61 -7.80 -11.30
N SER A 95 -0.02 -6.73 -10.87
CA SER A 95 -1.45 -6.70 -10.55
C SER A 95 -2.33 -6.66 -11.81
N LYS A 96 -3.63 -6.91 -11.62
CA LYS A 96 -4.63 -6.71 -12.68
C LYS A 96 -4.72 -5.25 -13.12
N LEU A 97 -4.41 -4.31 -12.24
CA LEU A 97 -4.43 -2.87 -12.53
C LEU A 97 -3.40 -2.48 -13.59
N ALA A 98 -2.22 -3.13 -13.60
CA ALA A 98 -1.18 -2.89 -14.60
C ALA A 98 -1.59 -3.33 -16.02
N LYS A 99 -2.59 -4.22 -16.12
CA LYS A 99 -3.12 -4.70 -17.42
C LYS A 99 -4.29 -3.85 -17.92
N ALA A 100 -4.79 -2.94 -17.10
CA ALA A 100 -5.90 -2.07 -17.46
C ALA A 100 -5.39 -0.89 -18.29
N GLU A 101 -6.03 -0.65 -19.42
CA GLU A 101 -5.69 0.43 -20.35
C GLU A 101 -6.94 1.24 -20.72
N ILE A 102 -6.73 2.52 -20.93
CA ILE A 102 -7.74 3.43 -21.50
C ILE A 102 -7.14 4.01 -22.79
N LYS A 103 -7.69 3.61 -23.94
CA LYS A 103 -7.19 4.04 -25.28
C LYS A 103 -5.69 3.82 -25.49
N GLY A 104 -5.15 2.69 -25.00
CA GLY A 104 -3.74 2.33 -25.13
C GLY A 104 -2.82 2.96 -24.07
N TYR A 105 -3.36 3.71 -23.13
CA TYR A 105 -2.59 4.24 -22.01
C TYR A 105 -2.81 3.37 -20.76
N PRO A 106 -1.74 2.83 -20.15
CA PRO A 106 -1.86 2.05 -18.92
C PRO A 106 -2.49 2.88 -17.79
N VAL A 107 -3.50 2.33 -17.14
CA VAL A 107 -4.19 3.01 -16.01
C VAL A 107 -3.22 3.27 -14.86
N LEU A 108 -2.30 2.34 -14.62
CA LEU A 108 -1.31 2.46 -13.55
C LEU A 108 -0.39 3.67 -13.74
N ASP A 109 -0.04 4.02 -14.98
CA ASP A 109 0.80 5.18 -15.31
C ASP A 109 0.07 6.53 -15.11
N MET A 110 -1.26 6.50 -15.18
CA MET A 110 -2.10 7.67 -14.96
C MET A 110 -2.52 7.83 -13.51
N LEU A 111 -2.49 6.74 -12.73
CA LEU A 111 -2.93 6.73 -11.35
C LEU A 111 -1.85 7.32 -10.45
N GLU A 112 -2.25 8.27 -9.62
CA GLU A 112 -1.46 8.81 -8.53
C GLU A 112 -2.17 8.53 -7.21
N ILE A 113 -1.51 7.87 -6.27
CA ILE A 113 -1.99 7.68 -4.90
C ILE A 113 -1.17 8.60 -4.02
N LYS A 114 -1.84 9.43 -3.24
CA LYS A 114 -1.22 10.41 -2.35
C LYS A 114 -1.26 9.99 -0.90
N ASN A 115 -2.30 9.24 -0.54
CA ASN A 115 -2.51 8.82 0.84
C ASN A 115 -3.42 7.60 0.90
N ALA A 116 -3.33 6.86 2.03
CA ALA A 116 -4.24 5.78 2.36
C ALA A 116 -4.58 5.84 3.85
N VAL A 117 -5.87 5.92 4.17
CA VAL A 117 -6.37 6.01 5.54
C VAL A 117 -7.18 4.77 5.86
N PRO A 118 -6.72 3.91 6.79
CA PRO A 118 -7.51 2.78 7.26
C PRO A 118 -8.73 3.25 8.06
N HIS A 119 -9.86 2.65 7.77
CA HIS A 119 -11.10 2.76 8.52
C HIS A 119 -11.55 1.37 8.97
N ASP A 120 -12.62 1.31 9.74
CA ASP A 120 -13.18 0.03 10.17
C ASP A 120 -13.77 -0.72 8.96
N GLY A 121 -13.13 -1.84 8.62
CA GLY A 121 -13.53 -2.71 7.51
C GLY A 121 -13.11 -2.27 6.10
N TYR A 122 -12.45 -1.12 5.90
CA TYR A 122 -11.95 -0.67 4.60
C TYR A 122 -10.75 0.27 4.70
N ILE A 123 -10.08 0.49 3.57
CA ILE A 123 -9.04 1.52 3.44
C ILE A 123 -9.52 2.54 2.40
N MET A 124 -9.50 3.83 2.78
CA MET A 124 -9.80 4.93 1.87
C MET A 124 -8.50 5.44 1.24
N PHE A 125 -8.46 5.50 -0.10
CA PHE A 125 -7.33 6.03 -0.84
C PHE A 125 -7.65 7.43 -1.38
N GLU A 126 -6.75 8.37 -1.13
CA GLU A 126 -6.74 9.65 -1.81
C GLU A 126 -5.98 9.50 -3.13
N THR A 127 -6.70 9.59 -4.25
CA THR A 127 -6.13 9.33 -5.57
C THR A 127 -6.35 10.50 -6.52
N ARG A 128 -5.47 10.61 -7.50
CA ARG A 128 -5.60 11.50 -8.65
C ARG A 128 -5.38 10.71 -9.92
N LEU A 129 -6.18 10.96 -10.94
CA LEU A 129 -5.98 10.38 -12.26
C LEU A 129 -5.46 11.46 -13.21
N ASN A 130 -4.21 11.32 -13.64
CA ASN A 130 -3.55 12.21 -14.59
C ASN A 130 -3.86 11.73 -16.03
N ILE A 131 -5.04 12.12 -16.53
CA ILE A 131 -5.52 11.71 -17.85
C ILE A 131 -4.80 12.54 -18.94
N PRO A 132 -4.14 11.90 -19.93
CA PRO A 132 -3.56 12.59 -21.08
C PRO A 132 -4.58 13.44 -21.84
N GLN A 133 -4.14 14.57 -22.37
CA GLN A 133 -5.03 15.55 -23.02
C GLN A 133 -5.82 14.94 -24.19
N GLU A 134 -5.21 14.04 -24.95
CA GLU A 134 -5.86 13.35 -26.07
C GLU A 134 -7.06 12.50 -25.60
N ILE A 135 -6.97 11.88 -24.42
CA ILE A 135 -8.07 11.11 -23.84
C ILE A 135 -9.16 12.05 -23.34
N GLN A 136 -8.78 13.19 -22.72
CA GLN A 136 -9.75 14.19 -22.26
C GLN A 136 -10.57 14.74 -23.42
N VAL A 137 -9.92 15.14 -24.52
CA VAL A 137 -10.59 15.64 -25.74
C VAL A 137 -11.53 14.59 -26.32
N ALA A 138 -11.06 13.33 -26.43
CA ALA A 138 -11.89 12.25 -26.98
C ALA A 138 -13.09 11.92 -26.07
N ALA A 139 -12.96 12.04 -24.75
CA ALA A 139 -14.08 11.85 -23.82
C ALA A 139 -15.10 12.98 -23.93
N LEU A 140 -14.65 14.23 -24.06
CA LEU A 140 -15.52 15.39 -24.29
C LEU A 140 -16.27 15.28 -25.62
N ASP A 141 -15.62 14.86 -26.70
CA ASP A 141 -16.25 14.68 -28.00
C ASP A 141 -17.35 13.59 -27.95
N LEU A 142 -17.12 12.50 -27.23
CA LEU A 142 -18.12 11.45 -27.00
C LEU A 142 -19.32 11.95 -26.18
N LEU A 143 -19.10 12.78 -25.17
CA LEU A 143 -20.17 13.37 -24.36
C LEU A 143 -21.01 14.36 -25.19
N LEU A 144 -20.38 15.19 -25.99
CA LEU A 144 -21.05 16.15 -26.87
C LEU A 144 -21.89 15.45 -27.95
N ARG A 145 -21.40 14.36 -28.54
CA ARG A 145 -22.15 13.56 -29.53
C ARG A 145 -23.38 12.89 -28.93
N ARG A 146 -23.31 12.40 -27.68
CA ARG A 146 -24.48 11.84 -26.98
C ARG A 146 -25.57 12.88 -26.75
N HIS A 147 -25.22 14.08 -26.31
CA HIS A 147 -26.20 15.16 -26.11
C HIS A 147 -26.87 15.63 -27.42
N THR A 148 -26.19 15.52 -28.55
CA THR A 148 -26.77 15.88 -29.86
C THR A 148 -27.74 14.79 -30.41
N GLN A 149 -27.62 13.56 -29.94
CA GLN A 149 -28.51 12.48 -30.36
C GLN A 149 -29.80 12.34 -29.50
N GLU A 150 -29.78 12.84 -28.26
CA GLU A 150 -30.95 12.84 -27.38
C GLU A 150 -31.87 14.08 -27.56
N GLY A 151 -31.49 15.02 -28.41
CA GLY A 151 -32.23 16.27 -28.69
C GLY A 151 -32.95 16.31 -30.04
N ASN A 152 -33.14 15.17 -30.73
CA ASN A 152 -33.88 15.10 -32.00
C ASN A 152 -35.08 14.16 -31.91
#